data_680084f1b398accf43fdead5439c8ccf
#
_entry.id   680084f1b398accf43fdead5439c8ccf
#
_cell.length_a   1.000
_cell.length_b   1.000
_cell.length_c   1.000
_cell.angle_alpha   90.00
_cell.angle_beta   90.00
_cell.angle_gamma   90.00
#
_symmetry.space_group_name_H-M   'P 1'
#
loop_
_entity.id
_entity.type
_entity.pdbx_description
1 polymer ?
#
loop_
_entity_poly.entity_id
_entity_poly.type
_entity_poly.pdbx_seq_one_letter_code
_entity_poly.pdbx_strand_id
1 'polypeptide(L)'
;MGNKINQEIHKIEIPKELHDRSIVGVKKAKTEQQKRKFKNPILSAVFILGLFTTSVAFAFPSVAAQIPFMNNVISYFNDEEHRYENFETFSTDIGLAQTSNGLTVMIDNAVYDGKNVTISYALETEREIKEEMEINALNWFNIVGSSGMGGSDQITKVSDDCYVGLASFTPHFKDEEYPDTIEVTWKPEAFYSLSNNLEVEGDWSFAFSLNRLEGDLQLVNETVQQENVSFTLQSIEFTDVSTVISYEQVIKDDLLQEWESVTPVFHITDDLGNVYMNGTSGGGTSPDNGKTFKGSSDFGTIQEGASKLIIKPVQIASLNSGKGHVEIELDPIVINLSK
;
A
#
# COMPACT_ATOMS: atom_id res chain seq x y z
N MET A 1 28.31 -19.17 -27.34
CA MET A 1 28.97 -18.38 -26.28
C MET A 1 28.77 -18.90 -24.84
N GLY A 2 27.80 -19.77 -24.57
CA GLY A 2 27.48 -20.27 -23.22
C GLY A 2 28.54 -21.12 -22.50
N ASN A 3 29.55 -21.63 -23.20
CA ASN A 3 30.52 -22.59 -22.61
C ASN A 3 31.71 -21.93 -21.88
N LYS A 4 31.98 -20.65 -22.06
CA LYS A 4 33.11 -19.95 -21.38
C LYS A 4 32.73 -19.46 -19.98
N ILE A 5 31.48 -19.00 -19.79
CA ILE A 5 30.99 -18.49 -18.50
C ILE A 5 30.90 -19.63 -17.48
N ASN A 6 30.39 -20.80 -17.86
CA ASN A 6 30.36 -21.97 -16.97
C ASN A 6 31.76 -22.48 -16.58
N GLN A 7 32.78 -22.32 -17.42
CA GLN A 7 34.14 -22.68 -17.08
C GLN A 7 34.81 -21.71 -16.11
N GLU A 8 34.43 -20.44 -16.11
CA GLU A 8 34.94 -19.43 -15.16
C GLU A 8 34.29 -19.55 -13.79
N ILE A 9 32.97 -19.87 -13.75
CA ILE A 9 32.25 -20.09 -12.47
C ILE A 9 32.84 -21.28 -11.69
N HIS A 10 33.28 -22.36 -12.36
CA HIS A 10 33.90 -23.50 -11.69
C HIS A 10 35.33 -23.23 -11.17
N LYS A 11 35.93 -22.07 -11.47
CA LYS A 11 37.25 -21.67 -10.96
C LYS A 11 37.18 -20.85 -9.68
N ILE A 12 35.99 -20.46 -9.24
CA ILE A 12 35.81 -19.71 -7.99
C ILE A 12 35.93 -20.68 -6.84
N GLU A 13 37.09 -20.69 -6.16
CA GLU A 13 37.30 -21.43 -4.93
C GLU A 13 36.50 -20.79 -3.79
N ILE A 14 35.40 -21.43 -3.40
CA ILE A 14 34.62 -21.03 -2.23
C ILE A 14 35.48 -21.32 -0.98
N PRO A 15 35.78 -20.28 -0.14
CA PRO A 15 36.54 -20.50 1.08
C PRO A 15 35.90 -21.57 1.98
N LYS A 16 36.69 -22.53 2.46
CA LYS A 16 36.20 -23.63 3.32
C LYS A 16 35.42 -23.13 4.54
N GLU A 17 35.79 -21.96 5.05
CA GLU A 17 35.14 -21.32 6.20
C GLU A 17 33.65 -20.94 5.93
N LEU A 18 33.30 -20.63 4.69
CA LEU A 18 31.89 -20.38 4.29
C LEU A 18 31.09 -21.69 4.24
N HIS A 19 31.71 -22.76 3.78
CA HIS A 19 31.11 -24.11 3.79
C HIS A 19 30.88 -24.61 5.21
N ASP A 20 31.86 -24.44 6.10
CA ASP A 20 31.77 -24.85 7.51
C ASP A 20 30.74 -24.04 8.28
N ARG A 21 30.63 -22.73 8.04
CA ARG A 21 29.59 -21.89 8.63
C ARG A 21 28.19 -22.27 8.16
N SER A 22 28.01 -22.65 6.90
CA SER A 22 26.72 -23.11 6.39
C SER A 22 26.29 -24.44 7.03
N ILE A 23 27.23 -25.37 7.23
CA ILE A 23 26.97 -26.65 7.92
C ILE A 23 26.61 -26.42 9.40
N VAL A 24 27.29 -25.51 10.08
CA VAL A 24 26.99 -25.14 11.47
C VAL A 24 25.61 -24.50 11.59
N GLY A 25 25.25 -23.62 10.65
CA GLY A 25 23.90 -23.00 10.58
C GLY A 25 22.81 -24.04 10.42
N VAL A 26 22.94 -24.97 9.47
CA VAL A 26 22.00 -26.07 9.23
C VAL A 26 21.92 -27.03 10.43
N LYS A 27 23.02 -27.35 11.08
CA LYS A 27 23.05 -28.20 12.30
C LYS A 27 22.35 -27.50 13.47
N LYS A 28 22.56 -26.19 13.65
CA LYS A 28 21.92 -25.41 14.71
C LYS A 28 20.41 -25.32 14.49
N ALA A 29 19.97 -25.07 13.26
CA ALA A 29 18.54 -25.07 12.88
C ALA A 29 17.87 -26.44 13.13
N LYS A 30 18.55 -27.56 12.80
CA LYS A 30 18.02 -28.92 13.07
C LYS A 30 17.92 -29.26 14.56
N THR A 31 18.85 -28.78 15.39
CA THR A 31 18.83 -29.03 16.85
C THR A 31 17.79 -28.16 17.56
N GLU A 32 17.48 -26.96 17.05
CA GLU A 32 16.42 -26.13 17.59
C GLU A 32 15.02 -26.64 17.18
N GLN A 33 14.87 -27.20 15.98
CA GLN A 33 13.62 -27.85 15.55
C GLN A 33 13.22 -29.05 16.40
N GLN A 34 14.15 -29.79 16.98
CA GLN A 34 13.83 -30.91 17.87
C GLN A 34 13.30 -30.48 19.25
N LYS A 35 13.53 -29.23 19.65
CA LYS A 35 13.09 -28.71 20.97
C LYS A 35 11.76 -27.98 20.98
N ARG A 36 11.20 -27.60 19.82
CA ARG A 36 9.91 -26.89 19.71
C ARG A 36 8.94 -27.71 18.87
N LYS A 37 7.99 -28.39 19.51
CA LYS A 37 6.78 -28.89 18.86
C LYS A 37 5.89 -27.67 18.57
N PHE A 38 6.03 -27.10 17.38
CA PHE A 38 5.15 -26.04 16.91
C PHE A 38 3.72 -26.59 16.72
N LYS A 39 2.77 -26.04 17.47
CA LYS A 39 1.36 -26.41 17.39
C LYS A 39 0.57 -25.67 16.29
N ASN A 40 1.16 -24.72 15.57
CA ASN A 40 0.49 -23.94 14.53
C ASN A 40 1.23 -24.03 13.20
N PRO A 41 0.60 -24.56 12.15
CA PRO A 41 1.20 -24.68 10.81
C PRO A 41 1.43 -23.30 10.11
N ILE A 42 0.76 -22.24 10.56
CA ILE A 42 0.89 -20.89 10.01
C ILE A 42 2.28 -20.29 10.28
N LEU A 43 2.86 -20.55 11.47
CA LEU A 43 4.21 -20.09 11.81
C LEU A 43 5.35 -20.75 11.00
N SER A 44 5.08 -21.94 10.44
CA SER A 44 6.08 -22.62 9.60
C SER A 44 6.15 -22.06 8.18
N ALA A 45 5.07 -21.48 7.66
CA ALA A 45 5.04 -20.85 6.34
C ALA A 45 5.82 -19.52 6.32
N VAL A 46 5.68 -18.71 7.39
CA VAL A 46 6.40 -17.43 7.54
C VAL A 46 7.91 -17.64 7.57
N PHE A 47 8.39 -18.73 8.21
CA PHE A 47 9.83 -19.02 8.27
C PHE A 47 10.42 -19.49 6.92
N ILE A 48 9.60 -20.11 6.06
CA ILE A 48 10.04 -20.56 4.72
C ILE A 48 10.03 -19.37 3.75
N LEU A 49 9.06 -18.46 3.84
CA LEU A 49 9.00 -17.23 3.03
C LEU A 49 10.15 -16.27 3.38
N GLY A 50 10.45 -16.05 4.67
CA GLY A 50 11.58 -15.22 5.10
C GLY A 50 12.96 -15.75 4.65
N LEU A 51 13.11 -17.06 4.46
CA LEU A 51 14.34 -17.65 3.91
C LEU A 51 14.43 -17.52 2.38
N PHE A 52 13.28 -17.44 1.68
CA PHE A 52 13.26 -17.22 0.23
C PHE A 52 13.52 -15.75 -0.13
N THR A 53 13.00 -14.79 0.65
CA THR A 53 13.25 -13.36 0.40
C THR A 53 14.71 -12.98 0.60
N THR A 54 15.38 -13.54 1.61
CA THR A 54 16.84 -13.31 1.83
C THR A 54 17.72 -13.97 0.77
N SER A 55 17.28 -15.07 0.12
CA SER A 55 18.06 -15.73 -0.94
C SER A 55 17.94 -15.04 -2.29
N VAL A 56 16.85 -14.35 -2.58
CA VAL A 56 16.68 -13.58 -3.83
C VAL A 56 17.42 -12.23 -3.73
N ALA A 57 17.39 -11.57 -2.59
CA ALA A 57 18.15 -10.33 -2.36
C ALA A 57 19.66 -10.53 -2.48
N PHE A 58 20.18 -11.71 -2.15
CA PHE A 58 21.60 -12.07 -2.35
C PHE A 58 21.97 -12.42 -3.79
N ALA A 59 21.00 -12.69 -4.67
CA ALA A 59 21.29 -13.09 -6.05
C ALA A 59 21.48 -11.89 -7.00
N PHE A 60 21.00 -10.68 -6.65
CA PHE A 60 21.03 -9.52 -7.53
C PHE A 60 21.46 -8.21 -6.84
N PRO A 61 22.61 -8.14 -6.12
CA PRO A 61 23.06 -6.87 -5.54
C PRO A 61 23.45 -5.82 -6.60
N SER A 62 23.48 -6.20 -7.89
CA SER A 62 23.94 -5.34 -8.97
C SER A 62 22.82 -4.55 -9.65
N VAL A 63 21.57 -4.94 -9.53
CA VAL A 63 20.45 -4.25 -10.21
C VAL A 63 20.00 -3.04 -9.40
N ALA A 64 19.82 -3.18 -8.10
CA ALA A 64 19.45 -2.07 -7.21
C ALA A 64 20.48 -0.92 -7.23
N ALA A 65 21.79 -1.26 -7.36
CA ALA A 65 22.86 -0.26 -7.43
C ALA A 65 22.98 0.43 -8.81
N GLN A 66 22.27 -0.03 -9.83
CA GLN A 66 22.35 0.49 -11.19
C GLN A 66 21.20 1.45 -11.55
N ILE A 67 20.11 1.49 -10.76
CA ILE A 67 19.03 2.43 -10.98
C ILE A 67 19.28 3.69 -10.14
N PRO A 68 19.77 4.79 -10.74
CA PRO A 68 20.20 5.99 -10.00
C PRO A 68 19.07 6.71 -9.25
N PHE A 69 17.80 6.34 -9.51
CA PHE A 69 16.61 7.04 -9.06
C PHE A 69 15.96 6.41 -7.82
N MET A 70 16.42 5.24 -7.39
CA MET A 70 15.76 4.47 -6.33
C MET A 70 15.85 5.08 -4.94
N ASN A 71 16.76 6.01 -4.74
CA ASN A 71 16.90 6.62 -3.41
C ASN A 71 15.80 7.64 -3.08
N ASN A 72 14.82 7.86 -3.97
CA ASN A 72 13.75 8.83 -3.71
C ASN A 72 12.54 8.68 -4.66
N VAL A 73 12.01 7.48 -4.83
CA VAL A 73 10.80 7.24 -5.66
C VAL A 73 9.65 8.09 -5.16
N ILE A 74 9.48 8.18 -3.84
CA ILE A 74 8.37 8.91 -3.22
C ILE A 74 8.38 10.41 -3.54
N SER A 75 9.54 11.01 -3.83
CA SER A 75 9.64 12.44 -4.15
C SER A 75 8.93 12.83 -5.45
N TYR A 76 8.70 11.88 -6.34
CA TYR A 76 7.93 12.10 -7.57
C TYR A 76 6.43 12.20 -7.31
N PHE A 77 5.97 11.78 -6.13
CA PHE A 77 4.58 11.79 -5.68
C PHE A 77 4.34 12.76 -4.51
N ASN A 78 5.39 13.37 -3.96
CA ASN A 78 5.28 14.44 -2.98
C ASN A 78 4.90 15.72 -3.71
N ASP A 79 3.62 16.05 -3.64
CA ASP A 79 3.06 17.33 -4.08
C ASP A 79 3.18 18.40 -2.97
N GLU A 80 2.56 19.57 -3.20
CA GLU A 80 2.50 20.67 -2.24
C GLU A 80 1.80 20.31 -0.92
N GLU A 81 1.20 19.12 -0.82
CA GLU A 81 0.35 18.66 0.29
C GLU A 81 1.12 17.87 1.35
N HIS A 82 2.41 17.62 1.18
CA HIS A 82 3.29 16.93 2.14
C HIS A 82 2.79 15.55 2.61
N ARG A 83 1.94 14.88 1.80
CA ARG A 83 1.26 13.63 2.18
C ARG A 83 2.22 12.51 2.55
N TYR A 84 3.37 12.43 1.87
CA TYR A 84 4.34 11.36 2.02
C TYR A 84 5.65 11.84 2.66
N GLU A 85 5.63 12.95 3.40
CA GLU A 85 6.84 13.61 3.93
C GLU A 85 7.69 12.67 4.77
N ASN A 86 7.06 11.82 5.59
CA ASN A 86 7.73 10.91 6.50
C ASN A 86 7.88 9.48 5.95
N PHE A 87 7.41 9.22 4.74
CA PHE A 87 7.36 7.86 4.18
C PHE A 87 8.75 7.19 4.18
N GLU A 88 9.79 7.85 3.68
CA GLU A 88 11.14 7.28 3.63
C GLU A 88 11.71 6.93 5.01
N THR A 89 11.37 7.72 6.03
CA THR A 89 11.90 7.54 7.38
C THR A 89 11.30 6.32 8.05
N PHE A 90 10.02 6.04 7.82
CA PHE A 90 9.24 5.01 8.53
C PHE A 90 8.88 3.80 7.66
N SER A 91 9.20 3.83 6.36
CA SER A 91 8.97 2.68 5.48
C SER A 91 9.97 1.56 5.71
N THR A 92 9.58 0.37 5.30
CA THR A 92 10.44 -0.80 5.22
C THR A 92 11.12 -0.82 3.86
N ASP A 93 12.46 -0.85 3.85
CA ASP A 93 13.26 -1.08 2.64
C ASP A 93 13.04 -2.52 2.15
N ILE A 94 12.46 -2.68 0.98
CA ILE A 94 12.15 -3.97 0.37
C ILE A 94 13.25 -4.39 -0.60
N GLY A 95 13.69 -3.51 -1.50
CA GLY A 95 14.83 -3.70 -2.38
C GLY A 95 14.76 -4.94 -3.30
N LEU A 96 13.57 -5.44 -3.65
CA LEU A 96 13.39 -6.61 -4.50
C LEU A 96 13.29 -6.20 -5.97
N ALA A 97 14.10 -6.79 -6.85
CA ALA A 97 14.06 -6.52 -8.28
C ALA A 97 14.02 -7.81 -9.11
N GLN A 98 13.25 -7.79 -10.19
CA GLN A 98 13.19 -8.90 -11.16
C GLN A 98 13.08 -8.35 -12.58
N THR A 99 13.79 -9.00 -13.51
CA THR A 99 13.77 -8.66 -14.92
C THR A 99 13.13 -9.78 -15.72
N SER A 100 12.16 -9.44 -16.56
CA SER A 100 11.53 -10.35 -17.51
C SER A 100 11.22 -9.60 -18.81
N ASN A 101 11.52 -10.21 -19.95
CA ASN A 101 11.26 -9.66 -21.29
C ASN A 101 11.74 -8.23 -21.54
N GLY A 102 12.89 -7.84 -20.92
CA GLY A 102 13.47 -6.50 -21.07
C GLY A 102 12.79 -5.42 -20.25
N LEU A 103 11.96 -5.80 -19.28
CA LEU A 103 11.40 -4.93 -18.26
C LEU A 103 11.86 -5.39 -16.89
N THR A 104 12.53 -4.51 -16.15
CA THR A 104 12.89 -4.70 -14.75
C THR A 104 11.84 -4.03 -13.88
N VAL A 105 11.28 -4.78 -12.97
CA VAL A 105 10.36 -4.30 -11.92
C VAL A 105 11.10 -4.35 -10.60
N MET A 106 11.08 -3.27 -9.85
CA MET A 106 11.70 -3.19 -8.55
C MET A 106 10.72 -2.63 -7.52
N ILE A 107 10.54 -3.34 -6.39
CA ILE A 107 9.86 -2.83 -5.21
C ILE A 107 10.91 -2.11 -4.36
N ASP A 108 10.68 -0.85 -4.09
CA ASP A 108 11.60 0.02 -3.35
C ASP A 108 11.30 -0.04 -1.85
N ASN A 109 10.29 0.68 -1.43
CA ASN A 109 9.89 0.79 -0.04
C ASN A 109 8.40 0.47 0.12
N ALA A 110 8.02 0.05 1.31
CA ALA A 110 6.62 -0.16 1.64
C ALA A 110 6.32 0.16 3.10
N VAL A 111 5.10 0.60 3.35
CA VAL A 111 4.61 0.92 4.69
C VAL A 111 3.24 0.27 4.90
N TYR A 112 2.97 -0.18 6.13
CA TYR A 112 1.66 -0.61 6.59
C TYR A 112 1.31 0.18 7.86
N ASP A 113 0.38 1.13 7.74
CA ASP A 113 0.00 2.04 8.83
C ASP A 113 -1.04 1.44 9.80
N GLY A 114 -1.39 0.16 9.63
CA GLY A 114 -2.39 -0.53 10.43
C GLY A 114 -3.72 -0.71 9.70
N LYS A 115 -3.98 0.05 8.65
CA LYS A 115 -5.13 -0.10 7.74
C LYS A 115 -4.73 -0.09 6.28
N ASN A 116 -3.88 0.85 5.89
CA ASN A 116 -3.49 1.07 4.52
C ASN A 116 -2.08 0.53 4.28
N VAL A 117 -1.84 0.11 3.06
CA VAL A 117 -0.54 -0.30 2.57
C VAL A 117 -0.14 0.63 1.45
N THR A 118 1.03 1.26 1.56
CA THR A 118 1.61 2.09 0.50
C THR A 118 2.92 1.47 0.06
N ILE A 119 3.09 1.26 -1.24
CA ILE A 119 4.25 0.61 -1.86
C ILE A 119 4.79 1.51 -2.95
N SER A 120 6.07 1.88 -2.86
CA SER A 120 6.79 2.54 -3.93
C SER A 120 7.56 1.51 -4.77
N TYR A 121 7.54 1.67 -6.09
CA TYR A 121 8.22 0.78 -7.00
C TYR A 121 8.73 1.51 -8.24
N ALA A 122 9.62 0.89 -9.00
CA ALA A 122 10.13 1.42 -10.26
C ALA A 122 10.06 0.37 -11.37
N LEU A 123 9.94 0.86 -12.58
CA LEU A 123 10.00 0.08 -13.81
C LEU A 123 11.13 0.64 -14.68
N GLU A 124 12.06 -0.23 -15.11
CA GLU A 124 13.11 0.12 -16.05
C GLU A 124 12.97 -0.76 -17.29
N THR A 125 12.93 -0.15 -18.48
CA THR A 125 12.75 -0.85 -19.72
C THR A 125 13.91 -0.62 -20.69
N GLU A 126 14.37 -1.69 -21.35
CA GLU A 126 15.34 -1.59 -22.44
C GLU A 126 14.70 -1.10 -23.76
N ARG A 127 13.38 -0.94 -23.78
CA ARG A 127 12.62 -0.50 -24.96
C ARG A 127 12.29 0.98 -24.82
N GLU A 128 12.58 1.75 -25.87
CA GLU A 128 12.16 3.15 -25.95
C GLU A 128 10.63 3.22 -26.01
N ILE A 129 10.02 3.73 -24.94
CA ILE A 129 8.59 3.97 -24.84
C ILE A 129 8.35 5.45 -25.18
N LYS A 130 7.82 5.74 -26.35
CA LYS A 130 7.87 7.06 -26.99
C LYS A 130 6.92 8.14 -26.49
N GLU A 131 5.95 7.82 -25.61
CA GLU A 131 4.94 8.79 -25.16
C GLU A 131 4.68 8.70 -23.66
N GLU A 132 4.11 9.76 -23.09
CA GLU A 132 3.54 9.74 -21.72
C GLU A 132 2.43 8.70 -21.68
N MET A 133 2.71 7.58 -21.05
CA MET A 133 1.83 6.42 -21.08
C MET A 133 1.30 6.18 -19.68
N GLU A 134 0.00 6.06 -19.58
CA GLU A 134 -0.58 5.38 -18.43
C GLU A 134 -0.20 3.91 -18.51
N ILE A 135 0.81 3.51 -17.75
CA ILE A 135 1.19 2.12 -17.61
C ILE A 135 0.35 1.52 -16.49
N ASN A 136 -0.20 0.36 -16.73
CA ASN A 136 -0.96 -0.40 -15.74
C ASN A 136 -0.39 -1.81 -15.64
N ALA A 137 -0.34 -2.34 -14.42
CA ALA A 137 -0.01 -3.73 -14.20
C ALA A 137 -1.26 -4.61 -14.34
N LEU A 138 -1.15 -5.69 -15.10
CA LEU A 138 -2.14 -6.75 -15.04
C LEU A 138 -1.86 -7.60 -13.80
N ASN A 139 -2.86 -7.81 -12.98
CA ASN A 139 -2.79 -8.36 -11.62
C ASN A 139 -2.17 -7.40 -10.59
N TRP A 140 -3.01 -7.03 -9.68
CA TRP A 140 -2.70 -6.14 -8.57
C TRP A 140 -1.94 -6.85 -7.44
N PHE A 141 -1.44 -6.07 -6.49
CA PHE A 141 -0.96 -6.60 -5.21
C PHE A 141 -2.03 -7.43 -4.50
N ASN A 142 -1.61 -8.42 -3.74
CA ASN A 142 -2.49 -9.26 -2.93
C ASN A 142 -1.96 -9.34 -1.50
N ILE A 143 -2.85 -9.18 -0.54
CA ILE A 143 -2.57 -9.35 0.89
C ILE A 143 -3.15 -10.68 1.34
N VAL A 144 -2.31 -11.53 1.91
CA VAL A 144 -2.71 -12.87 2.37
C VAL A 144 -3.74 -12.74 3.50
N GLY A 145 -4.88 -13.39 3.33
CA GLY A 145 -5.97 -13.38 4.31
C GLY A 145 -6.97 -12.24 4.14
N SER A 146 -6.73 -11.27 3.25
CA SER A 146 -7.75 -10.29 2.90
C SER A 146 -8.82 -10.89 1.99
N SER A 147 -10.04 -10.40 2.08
CA SER A 147 -11.17 -10.78 1.21
C SER A 147 -11.31 -9.90 -0.02
N GLY A 148 -10.55 -8.83 -0.09
CA GLY A 148 -10.52 -7.84 -1.16
C GLY A 148 -9.73 -6.62 -0.72
N MET A 149 -9.61 -5.65 -1.60
CA MET A 149 -8.97 -4.36 -1.30
C MET A 149 -9.53 -3.26 -2.18
N GLY A 150 -9.46 -2.02 -1.68
CA GLY A 150 -9.72 -0.81 -2.43
C GLY A 150 -8.50 0.09 -2.44
N GLY A 151 -8.27 0.84 -3.51
CA GLY A 151 -7.13 1.75 -3.57
C GLY A 151 -6.83 2.21 -5.00
N SER A 152 -5.66 2.81 -5.16
CA SER A 152 -5.18 3.36 -6.42
C SER A 152 -3.71 3.05 -6.65
N ASP A 153 -3.31 3.12 -7.91
CA ASP A 153 -1.94 3.02 -8.37
C ASP A 153 -1.67 4.20 -9.29
N GLN A 154 -0.54 4.86 -9.08
CA GLN A 154 -0.09 5.99 -9.89
C GLN A 154 1.28 5.65 -10.44
N ILE A 155 1.46 5.77 -11.75
CA ILE A 155 2.75 5.56 -12.41
C ILE A 155 3.13 6.83 -13.15
N THR A 156 4.34 7.32 -12.89
CA THR A 156 4.88 8.55 -13.49
C THR A 156 6.14 8.23 -14.28
N LYS A 157 6.25 8.77 -15.49
CA LYS A 157 7.45 8.67 -16.32
C LYS A 157 8.53 9.60 -15.76
N VAL A 158 9.72 9.05 -15.51
CA VAL A 158 10.90 9.81 -15.03
C VAL A 158 11.89 10.09 -16.16
N SER A 159 12.10 9.08 -17.03
CA SER A 159 12.95 9.17 -18.21
C SER A 159 12.39 8.28 -19.33
N ASP A 160 13.08 8.22 -20.48
CA ASP A 160 12.60 7.40 -21.62
C ASP A 160 12.58 5.90 -21.32
N ASP A 161 13.33 5.47 -20.34
CA ASP A 161 13.52 4.08 -19.95
C ASP A 161 13.08 3.78 -18.52
N CYS A 162 12.64 4.80 -17.73
CA CYS A 162 12.33 4.65 -16.33
C CYS A 162 10.97 5.26 -15.95
N TYR A 163 10.21 4.50 -15.17
CA TYR A 163 8.95 4.92 -14.56
C TYR A 163 9.00 4.62 -13.06
N VAL A 164 8.32 5.43 -12.28
CA VAL A 164 8.11 5.20 -10.84
C VAL A 164 6.64 5.04 -10.55
N GLY A 165 6.31 4.16 -9.64
CA GLY A 165 4.94 3.85 -9.24
C GLY A 165 4.73 3.99 -7.75
N LEU A 166 3.53 4.38 -7.37
CA LEU A 166 3.04 4.43 -6.00
C LEU A 166 1.67 3.78 -5.93
N ALA A 167 1.62 2.60 -5.32
CA ALA A 167 0.37 1.89 -5.03
C ALA A 167 -0.03 2.13 -3.59
N SER A 168 -1.28 2.59 -3.37
CA SER A 168 -1.83 2.81 -2.03
C SER A 168 -3.20 2.15 -1.94
N PHE A 169 -3.40 1.24 -0.97
CA PHE A 169 -4.61 0.45 -0.87
C PHE A 169 -4.93 0.00 0.55
N THR A 170 -6.23 -0.22 0.79
CA THR A 170 -6.77 -0.71 2.05
C THR A 170 -7.25 -2.16 1.87
N PRO A 171 -6.58 -3.15 2.47
CA PRO A 171 -7.08 -4.53 2.46
C PRO A 171 -8.28 -4.68 3.38
N HIS A 172 -9.26 -5.49 2.97
CA HIS A 172 -10.42 -5.82 3.79
C HIS A 172 -10.22 -7.17 4.46
N PHE A 173 -10.08 -7.16 5.77
CA PHE A 173 -10.02 -8.38 6.58
C PHE A 173 -11.39 -8.70 7.16
N LYS A 174 -11.62 -10.00 7.40
CA LYS A 174 -12.83 -10.46 8.06
C LYS A 174 -12.91 -9.86 9.47
N ASP A 175 -14.11 -9.46 9.86
CA ASP A 175 -14.41 -8.87 11.17
C ASP A 175 -13.65 -7.56 11.48
N GLU A 176 -13.05 -6.92 10.45
CA GLU A 176 -12.25 -5.68 10.55
C GLU A 176 -11.04 -5.81 11.51
N GLU A 177 -10.55 -7.04 11.73
CA GLU A 177 -9.36 -7.31 12.52
C GLU A 177 -8.10 -7.21 11.65
N TYR A 178 -7.39 -6.12 11.79
CA TYR A 178 -6.15 -5.84 11.06
C TYR A 178 -4.95 -6.47 11.81
N PRO A 179 -4.20 -7.38 11.17
CA PRO A 179 -3.08 -8.07 11.84
C PRO A 179 -1.87 -7.14 12.05
N ASP A 180 -1.05 -7.44 13.06
CA ASP A 180 0.20 -6.71 13.32
C ASP A 180 1.26 -6.93 12.24
N THR A 181 1.14 -8.00 11.45
CA THR A 181 2.04 -8.30 10.33
C THR A 181 1.21 -8.82 9.17
N ILE A 182 1.45 -8.27 7.99
CA ILE A 182 0.81 -8.70 6.74
C ILE A 182 1.84 -9.29 5.78
N GLU A 183 1.38 -10.24 4.96
CA GLU A 183 2.15 -10.81 3.86
C GLU A 183 1.61 -10.23 2.55
N VAL A 184 2.50 -9.56 1.81
CA VAL A 184 2.21 -8.95 0.51
C VAL A 184 2.76 -9.85 -0.58
N THR A 185 1.97 -10.12 -1.60
CA THR A 185 2.43 -10.79 -2.82
C THR A 185 2.01 -9.99 -4.05
N TRP A 186 2.89 -9.96 -5.06
CA TRP A 186 2.57 -9.34 -6.33
C TRP A 186 3.15 -10.17 -7.48
N LYS A 187 2.29 -10.53 -8.44
CA LYS A 187 2.64 -11.32 -9.62
C LYS A 187 2.01 -10.68 -10.84
N PRO A 188 2.55 -9.56 -11.32
CA PRO A 188 2.07 -8.98 -12.56
C PRO A 188 2.40 -9.91 -13.74
N GLU A 189 1.40 -10.22 -14.57
CA GLU A 189 1.55 -11.04 -15.77
C GLU A 189 1.94 -10.19 -16.98
N ALA A 190 1.55 -8.93 -16.96
CA ALA A 190 1.89 -7.96 -18.00
C ALA A 190 1.85 -6.53 -17.46
N PHE A 191 2.60 -5.65 -18.13
CA PHE A 191 2.43 -4.20 -18.04
C PHE A 191 1.92 -3.69 -19.38
N TYR A 192 0.84 -2.92 -19.36
CA TYR A 192 0.19 -2.47 -20.58
C TYR A 192 -0.16 -0.98 -20.52
N SER A 193 -0.26 -0.37 -21.69
CA SER A 193 -0.77 0.97 -21.87
C SER A 193 -1.97 0.99 -22.79
N LEU A 194 -3.03 1.67 -22.35
CA LEU A 194 -4.25 1.82 -23.13
C LEU A 194 -4.10 2.80 -24.31
N SER A 195 -3.16 3.75 -24.22
CA SER A 195 -3.01 4.82 -25.21
C SER A 195 -2.37 4.36 -26.51
N ASN A 196 -1.54 3.29 -26.52
CA ASN A 196 -0.82 2.85 -27.70
C ASN A 196 -0.75 1.34 -27.93
N ASN A 197 -1.61 0.56 -27.25
CA ASN A 197 -1.63 -0.91 -27.33
C ASN A 197 -0.27 -1.57 -27.03
N LEU A 198 0.56 -0.97 -26.18
CA LEU A 198 1.76 -1.62 -25.71
C LEU A 198 1.38 -2.60 -24.60
N GLU A 199 1.88 -3.82 -24.74
CA GLU A 199 1.80 -4.85 -23.71
C GLU A 199 3.17 -5.52 -23.61
N VAL A 200 3.69 -5.59 -22.38
CA VAL A 200 4.91 -6.32 -22.06
C VAL A 200 4.52 -7.44 -21.10
N GLU A 201 4.30 -8.61 -21.67
CA GLU A 201 4.10 -9.83 -20.86
C GLU A 201 5.42 -10.26 -20.22
N GLY A 202 5.34 -10.85 -19.02
CA GLY A 202 6.52 -11.35 -18.33
C GLY A 202 6.17 -12.21 -17.13
N ASP A 203 7.21 -12.65 -16.42
CA ASP A 203 7.08 -13.47 -15.22
C ASP A 203 7.83 -12.77 -14.08
N TRP A 204 7.11 -12.03 -13.27
CA TRP A 204 7.59 -11.38 -12.06
C TRP A 204 6.85 -11.94 -10.86
N SER A 205 7.53 -12.14 -9.75
CA SER A 205 6.91 -12.65 -8.54
C SER A 205 7.61 -12.10 -7.31
N PHE A 206 6.90 -11.25 -6.58
CA PHE A 206 7.38 -10.62 -5.35
C PHE A 206 6.59 -11.14 -4.15
N ALA A 207 7.27 -11.29 -3.03
CA ALA A 207 6.66 -11.62 -1.75
C ALA A 207 7.49 -11.01 -0.62
N PHE A 208 6.85 -10.29 0.29
CA PHE A 208 7.47 -9.67 1.45
C PHE A 208 6.46 -9.46 2.57
N SER A 209 6.94 -9.21 3.77
CA SER A 209 6.13 -8.99 4.96
C SER A 209 6.29 -7.55 5.44
N LEU A 210 5.22 -6.96 5.94
CA LEU A 210 5.21 -5.64 6.56
C LEU A 210 4.67 -5.75 7.97
N ASN A 211 5.34 -5.08 8.91
CA ASN A 211 4.83 -4.89 10.25
C ASN A 211 4.00 -3.60 10.31
N ARG A 212 2.93 -3.64 11.09
CA ARG A 212 2.13 -2.46 11.39
C ARG A 212 2.99 -1.41 12.07
N LEU A 213 2.88 -0.16 11.63
CA LEU A 213 3.39 0.97 12.39
C LEU A 213 2.58 1.15 13.67
N GLU A 214 3.25 1.53 14.75
CA GLU A 214 2.58 1.95 15.97
C GLU A 214 1.84 3.26 15.70
N GLY A 215 0.62 3.37 16.24
CA GLY A 215 -0.22 4.54 16.08
C GLY A 215 -0.97 4.86 17.38
N ASP A 216 -1.27 6.14 17.56
CA ASP A 216 -2.09 6.61 18.66
C ASP A 216 -3.56 6.62 18.25
N LEU A 217 -4.35 5.72 18.83
CA LEU A 217 -5.78 5.59 18.56
C LEU A 217 -6.59 6.49 19.49
N GLN A 218 -7.34 7.41 18.92
CA GLN A 218 -8.33 8.24 19.63
C GLN A 218 -9.74 7.79 19.26
N LEU A 219 -10.52 7.30 20.23
CA LEU A 219 -11.94 7.04 20.04
C LEU A 219 -12.71 8.35 20.09
N VAL A 220 -13.60 8.56 19.10
CA VAL A 220 -14.38 9.78 18.95
C VAL A 220 -15.87 9.51 19.21
N ASN A 221 -16.51 8.64 18.42
CA ASN A 221 -17.92 8.27 18.47
C ASN A 221 -18.87 9.48 18.42
N GLU A 222 -18.56 10.47 17.57
CA GLU A 222 -19.39 11.66 17.36
C GLU A 222 -20.22 11.50 16.10
N THR A 223 -21.51 11.81 16.20
CA THR A 223 -22.49 11.65 15.12
C THR A 223 -23.05 12.99 14.68
N VAL A 224 -23.02 13.26 13.38
CA VAL A 224 -23.70 14.39 12.74
C VAL A 224 -24.76 13.88 11.76
N GLN A 225 -25.84 14.63 11.61
CA GLN A 225 -26.98 14.21 10.79
C GLN A 225 -27.49 15.39 9.96
N GLN A 226 -27.82 15.10 8.71
CA GLN A 226 -28.49 16.03 7.84
C GLN A 226 -29.50 15.26 6.96
N GLU A 227 -30.77 15.69 6.96
CA GLU A 227 -31.85 15.09 6.19
C GLU A 227 -31.95 13.56 6.33
N ASN A 228 -31.52 12.83 5.29
CA ASN A 228 -31.62 11.38 5.19
C ASN A 228 -30.28 10.66 5.42
N VAL A 229 -29.25 11.37 5.90
CA VAL A 229 -27.93 10.83 6.15
C VAL A 229 -27.51 11.04 7.60
N SER A 230 -26.97 10.01 8.22
CA SER A 230 -26.28 10.04 9.52
C SER A 230 -24.83 9.59 9.33
N PHE A 231 -23.89 10.36 9.82
CA PHE A 231 -22.47 10.05 9.76
C PHE A 231 -21.90 10.04 11.18
N THR A 232 -21.23 8.95 11.53
CA THR A 232 -20.56 8.78 12.83
C THR A 232 -19.07 8.62 12.60
N LEU A 233 -18.26 9.56 13.08
CA LEU A 233 -16.81 9.40 13.18
C LEU A 233 -16.51 8.52 14.39
N GLN A 234 -16.02 7.30 14.16
CA GLN A 234 -15.81 6.32 15.22
C GLN A 234 -14.46 6.52 15.93
N SER A 235 -13.40 6.67 15.13
CA SER A 235 -12.04 6.83 15.67
C SER A 235 -11.13 7.55 14.68
N ILE A 236 -10.01 8.04 15.21
CA ILE A 236 -8.87 8.55 14.46
C ILE A 236 -7.63 7.83 14.97
N GLU A 237 -6.78 7.34 14.08
CA GLU A 237 -5.49 6.76 14.39
C GLU A 237 -4.39 7.61 13.76
N PHE A 238 -3.45 8.06 14.57
CA PHE A 238 -2.32 8.89 14.15
C PHE A 238 -1.07 8.02 14.12
N THR A 239 -0.43 7.93 12.96
CA THR A 239 0.85 7.27 12.78
C THR A 239 1.92 8.28 12.34
N ASP A 240 3.16 7.85 12.28
CA ASP A 240 4.26 8.70 11.79
C ASP A 240 4.16 9.03 10.28
N VAL A 241 3.32 8.32 9.52
CA VAL A 241 3.19 8.49 8.06
C VAL A 241 1.81 8.94 7.58
N SER A 242 0.77 8.72 8.38
CA SER A 242 -0.61 8.98 8.00
C SER A 242 -1.51 9.24 9.19
N THR A 243 -2.66 9.84 8.93
CA THR A 243 -3.79 9.91 9.84
C THR A 243 -4.95 9.16 9.22
N VAL A 244 -5.52 8.19 9.93
CA VAL A 244 -6.61 7.34 9.43
C VAL A 244 -7.86 7.59 10.23
N ILE A 245 -8.95 7.96 9.57
CA ILE A 245 -10.28 8.05 10.18
C ILE A 245 -11.08 6.79 9.88
N SER A 246 -11.83 6.31 10.89
CA SER A 246 -12.81 5.22 10.73
C SER A 246 -14.20 5.76 11.02
N TYR A 247 -15.16 5.40 10.17
CA TYR A 247 -16.49 5.98 10.25
C TYR A 247 -17.59 4.98 9.88
N GLU A 248 -18.80 5.30 10.29
CA GLU A 248 -20.02 4.64 9.85
C GLU A 248 -20.98 5.69 9.26
N GLN A 249 -21.54 5.37 8.11
CA GLN A 249 -22.56 6.15 7.42
C GLN A 249 -23.84 5.33 7.38
N VAL A 250 -24.98 5.96 7.72
CA VAL A 250 -26.32 5.37 7.61
C VAL A 250 -27.19 6.25 6.73
N ILE A 251 -27.82 5.64 5.72
CA ILE A 251 -28.62 6.32 4.71
C ILE A 251 -30.04 5.80 4.77
N LYS A 252 -31.03 6.69 4.75
CA LYS A 252 -32.45 6.30 4.71
C LYS A 252 -32.86 5.84 3.31
N ASP A 253 -33.85 4.96 3.26
CA ASP A 253 -34.35 4.35 2.04
C ASP A 253 -34.79 5.36 0.98
N ASP A 254 -35.37 6.49 1.38
CA ASP A 254 -35.85 7.52 0.46
C ASP A 254 -34.72 8.07 -0.42
N LEU A 255 -33.52 8.29 0.16
CA LEU A 255 -32.36 8.78 -0.58
C LEU A 255 -31.82 7.72 -1.56
N LEU A 256 -31.80 6.44 -1.15
CA LEU A 256 -31.35 5.33 -1.99
C LEU A 256 -32.35 4.95 -3.09
N GLN A 257 -33.62 5.40 -3.01
CA GLN A 257 -34.57 5.27 -4.10
C GLN A 257 -34.33 6.31 -5.20
N GLU A 258 -33.81 7.48 -4.85
CA GLU A 258 -33.50 8.56 -5.77
C GLU A 258 -32.10 8.46 -6.39
N TRP A 259 -31.13 7.99 -5.59
CA TRP A 259 -29.71 7.95 -5.95
C TRP A 259 -29.15 6.53 -5.85
N GLU A 260 -28.31 6.15 -6.82
CA GLU A 260 -27.71 4.80 -6.90
C GLU A 260 -26.55 4.60 -5.92
N SER A 261 -25.86 5.68 -5.54
CA SER A 261 -24.78 5.64 -4.56
C SER A 261 -24.71 6.93 -3.74
N VAL A 262 -24.24 6.81 -2.50
CA VAL A 262 -23.94 7.95 -1.62
C VAL A 262 -22.56 7.73 -1.03
N THR A 263 -21.59 8.53 -1.46
CA THR A 263 -20.18 8.39 -1.12
C THR A 263 -19.74 9.51 -0.20
N PRO A 264 -19.16 9.22 0.98
CA PRO A 264 -18.62 10.25 1.85
C PRO A 264 -17.27 10.76 1.33
N VAL A 265 -17.11 12.06 1.32
CA VAL A 265 -15.86 12.79 1.12
C VAL A 265 -15.65 13.74 2.29
N PHE A 266 -14.42 14.15 2.54
CA PHE A 266 -14.09 14.91 3.73
C PHE A 266 -13.34 16.19 3.37
N HIS A 267 -13.77 17.32 3.94
CA HIS A 267 -12.96 18.53 4.01
C HIS A 267 -12.31 18.55 5.40
N ILE A 268 -11.00 18.41 5.43
CA ILE A 268 -10.25 18.27 6.67
C ILE A 268 -9.31 19.47 6.81
N THR A 269 -9.41 20.17 7.94
CA THR A 269 -8.57 21.31 8.28
C THR A 269 -8.16 21.25 9.74
N ASP A 270 -7.16 22.02 10.13
CA ASP A 270 -6.81 22.22 11.54
C ASP A 270 -7.09 23.66 12.01
N ASP A 271 -6.83 23.94 13.29
CA ASP A 271 -7.02 25.26 13.90
C ASP A 271 -5.93 26.28 13.50
N LEU A 272 -4.90 25.86 12.76
CA LEU A 272 -3.88 26.74 12.17
C LEU A 272 -4.23 27.13 10.73
N GLY A 273 -5.24 26.49 10.13
CA GLY A 273 -5.69 26.73 8.76
C GLY A 273 -5.03 25.84 7.71
N ASN A 274 -4.28 24.81 8.12
CA ASN A 274 -3.79 23.81 7.19
C ASN A 274 -4.95 22.98 6.63
N VAL A 275 -4.87 22.60 5.37
CA VAL A 275 -5.84 21.76 4.67
C VAL A 275 -5.20 20.41 4.41
N TYR A 276 -5.92 19.33 4.72
CA TYR A 276 -5.48 17.95 4.51
C TYR A 276 -6.33 17.31 3.41
N MET A 277 -5.67 16.89 2.35
CA MET A 277 -6.35 16.20 1.25
C MET A 277 -6.57 14.74 1.61
N ASN A 278 -7.73 14.22 1.21
CA ASN A 278 -8.02 12.80 1.38
C ASN A 278 -7.00 11.95 0.62
N GLY A 279 -6.60 10.85 1.24
CA GLY A 279 -5.71 9.87 0.64
C GLY A 279 -6.31 9.20 -0.59
N THR A 280 -5.45 8.47 -1.28
CA THR A 280 -5.85 7.64 -2.44
C THR A 280 -6.22 6.23 -2.02
N SER A 281 -6.01 5.88 -0.75
CA SER A 281 -6.48 4.66 -0.10
C SER A 281 -7.71 4.96 0.75
N GLY A 282 -8.33 3.92 1.20
CA GLY A 282 -9.58 3.96 1.92
C GLY A 282 -10.57 3.00 1.30
N GLY A 283 -11.62 2.76 2.01
CA GLY A 283 -12.65 1.86 1.52
C GLY A 283 -13.58 1.46 2.66
N GLY A 284 -14.49 0.57 2.34
CA GLY A 284 -15.42 0.10 3.35
C GLY A 284 -16.33 -0.99 2.84
N THR A 285 -17.22 -1.41 3.69
CA THR A 285 -18.18 -2.47 3.43
C THR A 285 -19.59 -2.00 3.72
N SER A 286 -20.54 -2.51 2.95
CA SER A 286 -21.97 -2.33 3.20
C SER A 286 -22.64 -3.70 3.21
N PRO A 287 -23.16 -4.16 4.36
CA PRO A 287 -23.84 -5.44 4.45
C PRO A 287 -25.29 -5.41 3.93
N ASP A 288 -25.85 -4.24 3.68
CA ASP A 288 -27.27 -3.98 3.47
C ASP A 288 -27.56 -3.08 2.24
N ASN A 289 -26.80 -3.30 1.16
CA ASN A 289 -26.96 -2.63 -0.12
C ASN A 289 -26.90 -1.07 -0.03
N GLY A 290 -25.92 -0.57 0.70
CA GLY A 290 -25.64 0.86 0.78
C GLY A 290 -26.38 1.61 1.89
N LYS A 291 -27.25 0.96 2.67
CA LYS A 291 -27.90 1.63 3.81
C LYS A 291 -26.93 1.96 4.93
N THR A 292 -26.12 1.00 5.30
CA THR A 292 -25.04 1.19 6.26
C THR A 292 -23.72 0.98 5.53
N PHE A 293 -22.82 1.92 5.66
CA PHE A 293 -21.47 1.82 5.12
C PHE A 293 -20.48 2.07 6.26
N LYS A 294 -19.61 1.10 6.52
CA LYS A 294 -18.47 1.25 7.42
C LYS A 294 -17.22 1.36 6.60
N GLY A 295 -16.45 2.42 6.84
CA GLY A 295 -15.28 2.69 6.03
C GLY A 295 -14.17 3.41 6.79
N SER A 296 -13.08 3.58 6.08
CA SER A 296 -11.94 4.40 6.50
C SER A 296 -11.51 5.31 5.35
N SER A 297 -10.85 6.39 5.71
CA SER A 297 -10.13 7.28 4.80
C SER A 297 -8.86 7.73 5.49
N ASP A 298 -7.81 7.94 4.71
CA ASP A 298 -6.53 8.42 5.20
C ASP A 298 -6.21 9.83 4.66
N PHE A 299 -5.28 10.47 5.31
CA PHE A 299 -4.64 11.71 4.88
C PHE A 299 -3.26 11.83 5.54
N GLY A 300 -2.49 12.84 5.18
CA GLY A 300 -1.14 13.04 5.70
C GLY A 300 -1.07 13.23 7.22
N THR A 301 0.13 13.34 7.74
CA THR A 301 0.39 13.60 9.16
C THR A 301 -0.08 15.00 9.57
N ILE A 302 -0.52 15.13 10.81
CA ILE A 302 -0.96 16.43 11.34
C ILE A 302 0.25 17.35 11.54
N GLN A 303 0.11 18.59 11.08
CA GLN A 303 1.16 19.61 11.22
C GLN A 303 1.45 19.96 12.67
N GLU A 304 2.73 20.15 12.98
CA GLU A 304 3.18 20.47 14.32
C GLU A 304 2.53 21.77 14.83
N GLY A 305 2.06 21.74 16.07
CA GLY A 305 1.42 22.89 16.72
C GLY A 305 -0.09 22.96 16.58
N ALA A 306 -0.71 22.18 15.69
CA ALA A 306 -2.16 22.05 15.65
C ALA A 306 -2.70 21.50 16.96
N SER A 307 -3.80 22.05 17.45
CA SER A 307 -4.47 21.62 18.67
C SER A 307 -5.86 21.05 18.41
N LYS A 308 -6.41 21.28 17.23
CA LYS A 308 -7.72 20.78 16.80
C LYS A 308 -7.68 20.33 15.36
N LEU A 309 -8.41 19.27 15.07
CA LEU A 309 -8.74 18.82 13.74
C LEU A 309 -10.23 19.05 13.49
N ILE A 310 -10.57 19.58 12.34
CA ILE A 310 -11.94 19.90 11.92
C ILE A 310 -12.25 19.05 10.70
N ILE A 311 -13.15 18.09 10.85
CA ILE A 311 -13.56 17.16 9.79
C ILE A 311 -15.00 17.51 9.39
N LYS A 312 -15.20 18.00 8.18
CA LYS A 312 -16.52 18.26 7.60
C LYS A 312 -16.85 17.17 6.60
N PRO A 313 -17.77 16.23 6.95
CA PRO A 313 -18.24 15.24 6.00
C PRO A 313 -19.16 15.87 4.95
N VAL A 314 -18.97 15.49 3.69
CA VAL A 314 -19.87 15.83 2.58
C VAL A 314 -20.26 14.51 1.91
N GLN A 315 -21.57 14.35 1.65
CA GLN A 315 -22.06 13.14 1.02
C GLN A 315 -22.38 13.43 -0.45
N ILE A 316 -21.72 12.73 -1.35
CA ILE A 316 -22.01 12.83 -2.79
C ILE A 316 -23.00 11.73 -3.15
N ALA A 317 -24.26 12.12 -3.32
CA ALA A 317 -25.29 11.24 -3.85
C ALA A 317 -25.30 11.32 -5.39
N SER A 318 -25.09 10.21 -6.06
CA SER A 318 -24.87 10.18 -7.51
C SER A 318 -25.59 9.03 -8.21
N LEU A 319 -25.80 9.22 -9.53
CA LEU A 319 -26.28 8.20 -10.46
C LEU A 319 -25.10 7.64 -11.25
N ASN A 320 -24.98 6.31 -11.34
CA ASN A 320 -23.91 5.61 -12.07
C ASN A 320 -23.88 5.96 -13.58
N SER A 321 -24.97 6.47 -14.10
CA SER A 321 -25.10 6.89 -15.50
C SER A 321 -24.45 8.26 -15.82
N GLY A 322 -23.79 8.90 -14.85
CA GLY A 322 -23.24 10.26 -14.98
C GLY A 322 -24.31 11.35 -15.17
N LYS A 323 -25.57 11.07 -14.84
CA LYS A 323 -26.71 11.97 -15.01
C LYS A 323 -26.91 13.02 -13.91
N GLY A 324 -25.88 13.20 -13.09
CA GLY A 324 -25.87 14.21 -12.06
C GLY A 324 -25.54 13.65 -10.67
N HIS A 325 -25.25 14.58 -9.79
CA HIS A 325 -25.04 14.33 -8.37
C HIS A 325 -25.55 15.50 -7.56
N VAL A 326 -25.74 15.28 -6.27
CA VAL A 326 -25.96 16.32 -5.28
C VAL A 326 -25.00 16.14 -4.12
N GLU A 327 -24.61 17.25 -3.51
CA GLU A 327 -23.78 17.28 -2.33
C GLU A 327 -24.64 17.58 -1.11
N ILE A 328 -24.54 16.75 -0.08
CA ILE A 328 -25.21 16.91 1.20
C ILE A 328 -24.13 17.22 2.23
N GLU A 329 -24.02 18.48 2.62
CA GLU A 329 -23.05 18.92 3.62
C GLU A 329 -23.56 18.60 5.03
N LEU A 330 -22.72 17.97 5.87
CA LEU A 330 -23.02 17.76 7.29
C LEU A 330 -22.28 18.78 8.15
N ASP A 331 -22.70 18.92 9.40
CA ASP A 331 -22.00 19.75 10.36
C ASP A 331 -20.57 19.22 10.59
N PRO A 332 -19.59 20.11 10.81
CA PRO A 332 -18.22 19.68 11.07
C PRO A 332 -18.08 19.04 12.45
N ILE A 333 -17.27 18.01 12.54
CA ILE A 333 -16.82 17.36 13.79
C ILE A 333 -15.48 17.98 14.19
N VAL A 334 -15.37 18.48 15.41
CA VAL A 334 -14.16 19.13 15.92
C VAL A 334 -13.49 18.25 16.97
N ILE A 335 -12.28 17.79 16.65
CA ILE A 335 -11.50 16.90 17.50
C ILE A 335 -10.39 17.69 18.19
N ASN A 336 -10.30 17.59 19.51
CA ASN A 336 -9.15 18.10 20.24
C ASN A 336 -8.03 17.06 20.12
N LEU A 337 -6.88 17.51 19.62
CA LEU A 337 -5.70 16.66 19.50
C LEU A 337 -5.04 16.50 20.88
N SER A 338 -4.82 15.26 21.30
CA SER A 338 -4.06 14.97 22.52
C SER A 338 -2.60 15.30 22.27
N LYS A 339 -2.02 16.20 23.08
CA LYS A 339 -0.58 16.48 23.03
C LYS A 339 0.20 15.47 23.83
#